data_d857715be4718b95aee109cdb849b0fb
#
_entry.id   d857715be4718b95aee109cdb849b0fb
#
_cell.length_a   1.000
_cell.length_b   1.000
_cell.length_c   1.000
_cell.angle_alpha   90.00
_cell.angle_beta   90.00
_cell.angle_gamma   90.00
#
_symmetry.space_group_name_H-M   'P 1'
#
loop_
_entity.id
_entity.type
_entity.pdbx_description
1 polymer ?
#
loop_
_entity_poly.entity_id
_entity_poly.type
_entity_poly.pdbx_seq_one_letter_code
_entity_poly.pdbx_strand_id
1 'polypeptide(L)'
;MININKNNRIAIVGCGYWGSIIANNLRKLTDQEIYVFDSNTKNSKNLKKKIKNLKIVNNISEILINNKIKFVFLVVPPNQTFKILKKLINFKKNVFVEKPFLSSLKNIDIIKKLLKKKKTTLMVGYIYLYNEIIKKIKTILNQNVLGKILFIKCIRENLGPVRSEVDCNFDLASHDLSLLKY
;
A
#
# COMPACT_ATOMS: atom_id res chain seq x y z
N MET A 1 -11.77 -11.05 -13.46
CA MET A 1 -10.32 -10.79 -13.66
C MET A 1 -10.13 -9.31 -13.97
N ILE A 2 -9.24 -8.62 -13.28
CA ILE A 2 -8.91 -7.24 -13.60
C ILE A 2 -8.13 -7.26 -14.92
N ASN A 3 -8.64 -6.56 -15.91
CA ASN A 3 -8.01 -6.49 -17.24
C ASN A 3 -6.80 -5.53 -17.16
N ILE A 4 -5.72 -5.98 -16.53
CA ILE A 4 -4.45 -5.27 -16.56
C ILE A 4 -3.94 -5.40 -17.99
N ASN A 5 -3.79 -4.28 -18.69
CA ASN A 5 -3.23 -4.26 -20.04
C ASN A 5 -2.01 -5.18 -20.08
N LYS A 6 -2.02 -6.17 -20.98
CA LYS A 6 -1.01 -7.25 -21.07
C LYS A 6 0.44 -6.73 -21.14
N ASN A 7 0.62 -5.48 -21.51
CA ASN A 7 1.94 -4.81 -21.59
C ASN A 7 2.41 -4.20 -20.27
N ASN A 8 1.54 -4.04 -19.27
CA ASN A 8 1.90 -3.47 -17.98
C ASN A 8 2.26 -4.58 -17.00
N ARG A 9 3.36 -4.40 -16.27
CA ARG A 9 3.84 -5.32 -15.24
C ARG A 9 3.67 -4.71 -13.85
N ILE A 10 3.62 -5.60 -12.87
CA ILE A 10 3.48 -5.28 -11.45
C ILE A 10 4.80 -5.63 -10.76
N ALA A 11 5.19 -4.81 -9.78
CA ALA A 11 6.26 -5.15 -8.86
C ALA A 11 5.80 -5.01 -7.40
N ILE A 12 6.44 -5.77 -6.53
CA ILE A 12 6.31 -5.69 -5.07
C ILE A 12 7.68 -5.38 -4.50
N VAL A 13 7.76 -4.33 -3.69
CA VAL A 13 8.96 -3.92 -2.95
C VAL A 13 8.69 -4.13 -1.46
N GLY A 14 9.39 -5.10 -0.86
CA GLY A 14 9.13 -5.63 0.47
C GLY A 14 8.34 -6.93 0.41
N CYS A 15 9.03 -8.06 0.72
CA CYS A 15 8.49 -9.42 0.67
C CYS A 15 8.29 -10.02 2.07
N GLY A 16 8.11 -9.18 3.10
CA GLY A 16 7.79 -9.58 4.45
C GLY A 16 6.37 -10.13 4.59
N TYR A 17 5.83 -10.12 5.80
CA TYR A 17 4.50 -10.64 6.10
C TYR A 17 3.41 -10.05 5.18
N TRP A 18 3.24 -8.72 5.17
CA TRP A 18 2.22 -8.06 4.33
C TRP A 18 2.52 -8.16 2.84
N GLY A 19 3.79 -8.08 2.44
CA GLY A 19 4.17 -8.27 1.04
C GLY A 19 3.80 -9.66 0.51
N SER A 20 3.90 -10.70 1.35
CA SER A 20 3.49 -12.05 0.98
C SER A 20 1.96 -12.19 0.83
N ILE A 21 1.17 -11.53 1.69
CA ILE A 21 -0.29 -11.48 1.58
C ILE A 21 -0.71 -10.79 0.28
N ILE A 22 -0.11 -9.63 -0.02
CA ILE A 22 -0.39 -8.89 -1.25
C ILE A 22 -0.01 -9.72 -2.48
N ALA A 23 1.15 -10.38 -2.47
CA ALA A 23 1.59 -11.24 -3.58
C ALA A 23 0.60 -12.38 -3.84
N ASN A 24 0.12 -13.05 -2.78
CA ASN A 24 -0.89 -14.10 -2.89
C ASN A 24 -2.20 -13.59 -3.51
N ASN A 25 -2.66 -12.42 -3.08
CA ASN A 25 -3.89 -11.83 -3.62
C ASN A 25 -3.72 -11.38 -5.08
N LEU A 26 -2.59 -10.76 -5.41
CA LEU A 26 -2.29 -10.39 -6.79
C LEU A 26 -2.23 -11.61 -7.71
N ARG A 27 -1.67 -12.75 -7.22
CA ARG A 27 -1.62 -13.99 -7.98
C ARG A 27 -3.01 -14.54 -8.35
N LYS A 28 -4.01 -14.33 -7.50
CA LYS A 28 -5.41 -14.69 -7.79
C LYS A 28 -6.05 -13.79 -8.85
N LEU A 29 -5.54 -12.59 -9.04
CA LEU A 29 -6.10 -11.58 -9.93
C LEU A 29 -5.45 -11.55 -11.31
N THR A 30 -4.22 -12.04 -11.45
CA THR A 30 -3.48 -12.00 -12.72
C THR A 30 -2.50 -13.16 -12.86
N ASP A 31 -2.36 -13.70 -14.09
CA ASP A 31 -1.36 -14.72 -14.44
C ASP A 31 -0.04 -14.12 -14.94
N GLN A 32 0.07 -12.81 -14.98
CA GLN A 32 1.30 -12.15 -15.41
C GLN A 32 2.44 -12.37 -14.40
N GLU A 33 3.67 -12.32 -14.88
CA GLU A 33 4.86 -12.33 -14.04
C GLU A 33 4.87 -11.09 -13.13
N ILE A 34 5.04 -11.31 -11.81
CA ILE A 34 5.15 -10.27 -10.81
C ILE A 34 6.61 -10.16 -10.37
N TYR A 35 7.18 -8.95 -10.49
CA TYR A 35 8.54 -8.66 -10.06
C TYR A 35 8.57 -8.45 -8.55
N VAL A 36 9.54 -9.02 -7.85
CA VAL A 36 9.66 -8.90 -6.41
C VAL A 36 11.08 -8.50 -5.99
N PHE A 37 11.16 -7.55 -5.08
CA PHE A 37 12.39 -7.09 -4.47
C PHE A 37 12.25 -7.00 -2.96
N ASP A 38 13.27 -7.47 -2.25
CA ASP A 38 13.45 -7.27 -0.81
C ASP A 38 14.93 -7.08 -0.52
N SER A 39 15.28 -6.17 0.39
CA SER A 39 16.67 -5.97 0.83
C SER A 39 17.25 -7.22 1.50
N ASN A 40 16.40 -8.00 2.18
CA ASN A 40 16.71 -9.35 2.64
C ASN A 40 16.31 -10.36 1.56
N THR A 41 17.29 -10.83 0.80
CA THR A 41 17.07 -11.79 -0.30
C THR A 41 16.41 -13.11 0.13
N LYS A 42 16.51 -13.48 1.41
CA LYS A 42 15.81 -14.67 1.95
C LYS A 42 14.29 -14.50 1.82
N ASN A 43 13.76 -13.30 2.06
CA ASN A 43 12.33 -13.03 1.98
C ASN A 43 11.80 -13.26 0.55
N SER A 44 12.46 -12.68 -0.45
CA SER A 44 12.05 -12.84 -1.86
C SER A 44 12.20 -14.28 -2.35
N LYS A 45 13.26 -14.99 -1.94
CA LYS A 45 13.45 -16.42 -2.23
C LYS A 45 12.36 -17.28 -1.61
N ASN A 46 12.03 -17.05 -0.34
CA ASN A 46 10.96 -17.78 0.36
C ASN A 46 9.60 -17.52 -0.28
N LEU A 47 9.33 -16.28 -0.68
CA LEU A 47 8.10 -15.92 -1.37
C LEU A 47 7.98 -16.65 -2.72
N LYS A 48 9.06 -16.69 -3.51
CA LYS A 48 9.09 -17.37 -4.80
C LYS A 48 8.86 -18.88 -4.69
N LYS A 49 9.30 -19.52 -3.60
CA LYS A 49 9.02 -20.94 -3.35
C LYS A 49 7.53 -21.23 -3.14
N LYS A 50 6.78 -20.25 -2.60
CA LYS A 50 5.36 -20.40 -2.26
C LYS A 50 4.42 -19.97 -3.38
N ILE A 51 4.84 -19.03 -4.23
CA ILE A 51 3.99 -18.40 -5.25
C ILE A 51 4.65 -18.54 -6.61
N LYS A 52 3.91 -19.10 -7.57
CA LYS A 52 4.36 -19.27 -8.96
C LYS A 52 4.42 -17.91 -9.70
N ASN A 53 5.19 -17.86 -10.79
CA ASN A 53 5.34 -16.70 -11.69
C ASN A 53 5.81 -15.42 -10.97
N LEU A 54 6.71 -15.57 -9.98
CA LEU A 54 7.43 -14.45 -9.41
C LEU A 54 8.84 -14.35 -10.01
N LYS A 55 9.24 -13.14 -10.37
CA LYS A 55 10.59 -12.81 -10.81
C LYS A 55 11.30 -11.99 -9.75
N ILE A 56 12.31 -12.59 -9.12
CA ILE A 56 13.16 -11.88 -8.18
C ILE A 56 14.07 -10.95 -8.96
N VAL A 57 14.18 -9.70 -8.54
CA VAL A 57 15.19 -8.75 -8.98
C VAL A 57 16.20 -8.51 -7.86
N ASN A 58 17.45 -8.33 -8.22
CA ASN A 58 18.55 -8.20 -7.25
C ASN A 58 18.73 -6.76 -6.77
N ASN A 59 18.26 -5.80 -7.55
CA ASN A 59 18.35 -4.39 -7.22
C ASN A 59 17.05 -3.67 -7.56
N ILE A 60 16.64 -2.75 -6.69
CA ILE A 60 15.45 -1.91 -6.91
C ILE A 60 15.55 -1.09 -8.21
N SER A 61 16.75 -0.77 -8.66
CA SER A 61 16.98 -0.05 -9.93
C SER A 61 16.39 -0.81 -11.12
N GLU A 62 16.36 -2.14 -11.11
CA GLU A 62 15.74 -2.94 -12.16
C GLU A 62 14.23 -2.66 -12.27
N ILE A 63 13.56 -2.44 -11.12
CA ILE A 63 12.15 -2.02 -11.10
C ILE A 63 12.00 -0.59 -11.62
N LEU A 64 12.90 0.29 -11.20
CA LEU A 64 12.81 1.72 -11.55
C LEU A 64 12.92 1.93 -13.07
N ILE A 65 13.96 1.35 -13.70
CA ILE A 65 14.27 1.57 -15.13
C ILE A 65 13.40 0.75 -16.08
N ASN A 66 12.77 -0.32 -15.61
CA ASN A 66 11.93 -1.16 -16.45
C ASN A 66 10.61 -0.45 -16.80
N ASN A 67 10.51 0.06 -18.02
CA ASN A 67 9.33 0.80 -18.49
C ASN A 67 8.04 -0.04 -18.60
N LYS A 68 8.13 -1.36 -18.60
CA LYS A 68 6.95 -2.25 -18.55
C LYS A 68 6.35 -2.31 -17.15
N ILE A 69 7.13 -2.11 -16.08
CA ILE A 69 6.62 -2.05 -14.72
C ILE A 69 5.96 -0.69 -14.50
N LYS A 70 4.63 -0.67 -14.42
CA LYS A 70 3.83 0.54 -14.24
C LYS A 70 3.27 0.67 -12.82
N PHE A 71 3.04 -0.45 -12.14
CA PHE A 71 2.42 -0.49 -10.82
C PHE A 71 3.38 -1.13 -9.81
N VAL A 72 3.57 -0.47 -8.69
CA VAL A 72 4.46 -0.95 -7.62
C VAL A 72 3.72 -0.97 -6.29
N PHE A 73 3.71 -2.11 -5.64
CA PHE A 73 3.24 -2.27 -4.27
C PHE A 73 4.44 -2.09 -3.34
N LEU A 74 4.45 -0.98 -2.59
CA LEU A 74 5.50 -0.62 -1.65
C LEU A 74 5.10 -1.04 -0.24
N VAL A 75 5.76 -2.07 0.28
CA VAL A 75 5.42 -2.75 1.54
C VAL A 75 6.67 -2.89 2.40
N VAL A 76 7.27 -1.76 2.73
CA VAL A 76 8.51 -1.66 3.49
C VAL A 76 8.28 -1.00 4.84
N PRO A 77 9.21 -1.12 5.80
CA PRO A 77 9.13 -0.39 7.07
C PRO A 77 8.95 1.12 6.87
N PRO A 78 8.20 1.81 7.75
CA PRO A 78 7.83 3.22 7.59
C PRO A 78 9.02 4.16 7.40
N ASN A 79 10.14 3.88 8.08
CA ASN A 79 11.38 4.67 7.97
C ASN A 79 12.03 4.63 6.58
N GLN A 80 11.73 3.62 5.76
CA GLN A 80 12.24 3.48 4.39
C GLN A 80 11.25 4.02 3.33
N THR A 81 9.97 4.15 3.69
CA THR A 81 8.88 4.46 2.76
C THR A 81 9.15 5.74 1.97
N PHE A 82 9.48 6.85 2.62
CA PHE A 82 9.67 8.13 1.95
C PHE A 82 10.75 8.09 0.87
N LYS A 83 11.92 7.53 1.21
CA LYS A 83 13.07 7.45 0.30
C LYS A 83 12.76 6.64 -0.95
N ILE A 84 12.12 5.48 -0.77
CA ILE A 84 11.80 4.58 -1.87
C ILE A 84 10.65 5.14 -2.71
N LEU A 85 9.58 5.62 -2.08
CA LEU A 85 8.44 6.22 -2.75
C LEU A 85 8.83 7.39 -3.64
N LYS A 86 9.69 8.30 -3.15
CA LYS A 86 10.23 9.42 -3.93
C LYS A 86 10.94 8.94 -5.20
N LYS A 87 11.72 7.86 -5.12
CA LYS A 87 12.39 7.27 -6.29
C LYS A 87 11.35 6.71 -7.27
N LEU A 88 10.40 5.90 -6.79
CA LEU A 88 9.36 5.30 -7.63
C LEU A 88 8.57 6.34 -8.41
N ILE A 89 8.13 7.42 -7.74
CA ILE A 89 7.39 8.51 -8.40
C ILE A 89 8.26 9.23 -9.43
N ASN A 90 9.54 9.48 -9.14
CA ASN A 90 10.45 10.10 -10.10
C ASN A 90 10.61 9.28 -11.38
N PHE A 91 10.57 7.96 -11.29
CA PHE A 91 10.56 7.03 -12.42
C PHE A 91 9.14 6.75 -12.97
N LYS A 92 8.17 7.61 -12.67
CA LYS A 92 6.79 7.56 -13.18
C LYS A 92 6.08 6.22 -12.90
N LYS A 93 6.31 5.63 -11.71
CA LYS A 93 5.57 4.46 -11.25
C LYS A 93 4.31 4.88 -10.52
N ASN A 94 3.18 4.21 -10.79
CA ASN A 94 2.01 4.28 -9.95
C ASN A 94 2.23 3.40 -8.73
N VAL A 95 1.93 3.90 -7.54
CA VAL A 95 2.33 3.22 -6.31
C VAL A 95 1.13 2.97 -5.41
N PHE A 96 0.96 1.71 -4.99
CA PHE A 96 0.24 1.38 -3.77
C PHE A 96 1.25 1.35 -2.63
N VAL A 97 0.98 2.02 -1.52
CA VAL A 97 1.83 2.03 -0.33
C VAL A 97 1.05 1.57 0.89
N GLU A 98 1.67 0.69 1.70
CA GLU A 98 1.09 0.28 2.97
C GLU A 98 1.07 1.42 4.00
N LYS A 99 0.12 1.30 4.90
CA LYS A 99 0.04 2.20 6.06
C LYS A 99 1.12 1.80 7.13
N PRO A 100 1.57 2.71 7.99
CA PRO A 100 1.35 4.14 7.89
C PRO A 100 2.11 4.75 6.70
N PHE A 101 1.43 5.67 6.01
CA PHE A 101 1.97 6.24 4.78
C PHE A 101 3.26 7.03 4.99
N LEU A 102 3.21 8.06 5.83
CA LEU A 102 4.33 8.90 6.25
C LEU A 102 4.01 9.55 7.58
N SER A 103 5.03 9.74 8.43
CA SER A 103 4.92 10.38 9.75
C SER A 103 5.28 11.86 9.76
N SER A 104 5.62 12.45 8.61
CA SER A 104 6.05 13.85 8.51
C SER A 104 5.20 14.62 7.50
N LEU A 105 4.57 15.72 7.93
CA LEU A 105 3.80 16.61 7.04
C LEU A 105 4.66 17.17 5.91
N LYS A 106 5.90 17.58 6.20
CA LYS A 106 6.86 18.06 5.20
C LYS A 106 7.09 17.02 4.09
N ASN A 107 7.22 15.75 4.45
CA ASN A 107 7.39 14.67 3.49
C ASN A 107 6.14 14.44 2.66
N ILE A 108 4.95 14.59 3.26
CA ILE A 108 3.67 14.48 2.54
C ILE A 108 3.58 15.55 1.45
N ASP A 109 3.93 16.80 1.76
CA ASP A 109 3.89 17.91 0.78
C ASP A 109 4.87 17.71 -0.37
N ILE A 110 6.07 17.19 -0.07
CA ILE A 110 7.03 16.82 -1.12
C ILE A 110 6.44 15.77 -2.06
N ILE A 111 5.83 14.73 -1.51
CA ILE A 111 5.21 13.66 -2.31
C ILE A 111 4.05 14.20 -3.12
N LYS A 112 3.14 15.02 -2.56
CA LYS A 112 2.04 15.66 -3.30
C LYS A 112 2.53 16.45 -4.50
N LYS A 113 3.56 17.29 -4.32
CA LYS A 113 4.18 18.08 -5.40
C LYS A 113 4.76 17.18 -6.49
N LEU A 114 5.44 16.10 -6.10
CA LEU A 114 6.01 15.13 -7.04
C LEU A 114 4.95 14.39 -7.85
N LEU A 115 3.88 13.91 -7.21
CA LEU A 115 2.77 13.23 -7.89
C LEU A 115 2.16 14.12 -8.98
N LYS A 116 1.88 15.39 -8.65
CA LYS A 116 1.38 16.37 -9.61
C LYS A 116 2.35 16.59 -10.78
N LYS A 117 3.66 16.79 -10.46
CA LYS A 117 4.70 17.02 -11.48
C LYS A 117 4.90 15.81 -12.40
N LYS A 118 4.88 14.60 -11.86
CA LYS A 118 5.15 13.36 -12.61
C LYS A 118 3.90 12.73 -13.22
N LYS A 119 2.70 13.23 -12.90
CA LYS A 119 1.40 12.71 -13.35
C LYS A 119 1.26 11.22 -13.03
N THR A 120 1.56 10.83 -11.78
CA THR A 120 1.46 9.46 -11.28
C THR A 120 0.44 9.36 -10.17
N THR A 121 -0.09 8.17 -9.95
CA THR A 121 -1.09 7.89 -8.92
C THR A 121 -0.43 7.26 -7.70
N LEU A 122 -0.88 7.66 -6.52
CA LEU A 122 -0.55 7.05 -5.25
C LEU A 122 -1.84 6.62 -4.56
N MET A 123 -1.87 5.38 -4.10
CA MET A 123 -2.94 4.82 -3.27
C MET A 123 -2.34 4.35 -1.95
N VAL A 124 -2.97 4.72 -0.83
CA VAL A 124 -2.58 4.25 0.51
C VAL A 124 -3.48 3.09 0.94
N GLY A 125 -2.90 2.07 1.56
CA GLY A 125 -3.56 0.83 1.95
C GLY A 125 -4.52 0.96 3.14
N TYR A 126 -5.50 1.85 3.09
CA TYR A 126 -6.56 1.97 4.09
C TYR A 126 -7.64 0.93 3.82
N ILE A 127 -7.36 -0.33 4.16
CA ILE A 127 -8.18 -1.49 3.80
C ILE A 127 -9.62 -1.42 4.30
N TYR A 128 -9.88 -0.76 5.43
CA TYR A 128 -11.23 -0.64 6.00
C TYR A 128 -12.20 0.13 5.10
N LEU A 129 -11.71 1.03 4.24
CA LEU A 129 -12.54 1.75 3.27
C LEU A 129 -13.22 0.81 2.25
N TYR A 130 -12.70 -0.39 2.10
CA TYR A 130 -13.22 -1.42 1.19
C TYR A 130 -14.06 -2.47 1.89
N ASN A 131 -14.24 -2.36 3.22
CA ASN A 131 -15.05 -3.28 4.01
C ASN A 131 -16.54 -3.03 3.77
N GLU A 132 -17.31 -4.08 3.49
CA GLU A 132 -18.73 -3.98 3.16
C GLU A 132 -19.57 -3.42 4.32
N ILE A 133 -19.20 -3.70 5.57
CA ILE A 133 -19.87 -3.14 6.76
C ILE A 133 -19.69 -1.62 6.78
N ILE A 134 -18.47 -1.13 6.51
CA ILE A 134 -18.18 0.31 6.47
C ILE A 134 -18.97 0.98 5.34
N LYS A 135 -19.05 0.37 4.17
CA LYS A 135 -19.88 0.87 3.06
C LYS A 135 -21.36 0.93 3.46
N LYS A 136 -21.87 -0.08 4.15
CA LYS A 136 -23.25 -0.09 4.64
C LYS A 136 -23.49 1.01 5.67
N ILE A 137 -22.59 1.21 6.63
CA ILE A 137 -22.66 2.30 7.59
C ILE A 137 -22.73 3.64 6.86
N LYS A 138 -21.84 3.88 5.89
CA LYS A 138 -21.86 5.10 5.07
C LYS A 138 -23.21 5.30 4.37
N THR A 139 -23.79 4.26 3.83
CA THR A 139 -25.11 4.31 3.19
C THR A 139 -26.18 4.77 4.18
N ILE A 140 -26.22 4.19 5.38
CA ILE A 140 -27.17 4.55 6.45
C ILE A 140 -27.01 6.02 6.87
N LEU A 141 -25.77 6.47 7.02
CA LEU A 141 -25.47 7.86 7.36
C LEU A 141 -25.93 8.83 6.27
N ASN A 142 -25.65 8.50 5.01
CA ASN A 142 -26.06 9.33 3.87
C ASN A 142 -27.59 9.41 3.69
N GLN A 143 -28.32 8.37 4.11
CA GLN A 143 -29.78 8.36 4.12
C GLN A 143 -30.41 9.15 5.27
N ASN A 144 -29.57 9.73 6.13
CA ASN A 144 -29.99 10.51 7.31
C ASN A 144 -30.93 9.76 8.27
N VAL A 145 -30.88 8.42 8.27
CA VAL A 145 -31.72 7.55 9.10
C VAL A 145 -31.49 7.79 10.59
N LEU A 146 -30.24 8.12 10.96
CA LEU A 146 -29.85 8.38 12.36
C LEU A 146 -29.96 9.85 12.76
N GLY A 147 -30.38 10.73 11.84
CA GLY A 147 -30.37 12.16 12.05
C GLY A 147 -28.95 12.73 12.18
N LYS A 148 -28.79 13.81 12.93
CA LYS A 148 -27.49 14.47 13.14
C LYS A 148 -26.59 13.61 14.00
N ILE A 149 -25.41 13.28 13.50
CA ILE A 149 -24.37 12.60 14.29
C ILE A 149 -23.84 13.58 15.33
N LEU A 150 -23.93 13.22 16.59
CA LEU A 150 -23.45 14.01 17.71
C LEU A 150 -22.07 13.56 18.19
N PHE A 151 -21.77 12.27 18.07
CA PHE A 151 -20.56 11.69 18.60
C PHE A 151 -20.19 10.39 17.87
N ILE A 152 -18.90 10.17 17.64
CA ILE A 152 -18.34 8.91 17.11
C ILE A 152 -17.22 8.48 18.06
N LYS A 153 -17.26 7.23 18.54
CA LYS A 153 -16.20 6.63 19.34
C LYS A 153 -15.57 5.47 18.59
N CYS A 154 -14.25 5.52 18.39
CA CYS A 154 -13.48 4.42 17.82
C CYS A 154 -12.65 3.78 18.95
N ILE A 155 -12.78 2.46 19.11
CA ILE A 155 -12.07 1.70 20.15
C ILE A 155 -11.20 0.66 19.46
N ARG A 156 -9.90 0.63 19.83
CA ARG A 156 -8.93 -0.35 19.35
C ARG A 156 -8.18 -0.94 20.53
N GLU A 157 -8.73 -2.01 21.04
CA GLU A 157 -8.20 -2.75 22.19
C GLU A 157 -7.77 -4.13 21.73
N ASN A 158 -6.65 -4.21 21.05
CA ASN A 158 -6.11 -5.48 20.58
C ASN A 158 -4.64 -5.61 20.98
N LEU A 159 -4.29 -6.72 21.62
CA LEU A 159 -2.91 -7.08 21.87
C LEU A 159 -2.26 -7.48 20.54
N GLY A 160 -1.51 -6.57 19.97
CA GLY A 160 -0.77 -6.76 18.71
C GLY A 160 0.73 -6.75 18.92
N PRO A 161 1.52 -6.98 17.86
CA PRO A 161 2.97 -6.85 17.96
C PRO A 161 3.35 -5.40 18.29
N VAL A 162 4.18 -5.25 19.33
CA VAL A 162 4.75 -3.95 19.71
C VAL A 162 5.69 -3.50 18.58
N ARG A 163 5.46 -2.29 18.06
CA ARG A 163 6.29 -1.66 17.03
C ARG A 163 6.96 -0.43 17.59
N SER A 164 8.28 -0.41 17.59
CA SER A 164 9.08 0.72 18.07
C SER A 164 9.25 1.84 17.05
N GLU A 165 8.98 1.55 15.75
CA GLU A 165 9.25 2.50 14.66
C GLU A 165 8.12 3.51 14.42
N VAL A 166 6.95 3.31 15.02
CA VAL A 166 5.78 4.19 14.85
C VAL A 166 4.99 4.25 16.16
N ASP A 167 4.46 5.42 16.49
CA ASP A 167 3.54 5.57 17.60
C ASP A 167 2.12 5.08 17.24
N CYS A 168 1.28 4.91 18.26
CA CYS A 168 -0.08 4.38 18.11
C CYS A 168 -0.98 5.29 17.23
N ASN A 169 -0.73 6.60 17.18
CA ASN A 169 -1.52 7.51 16.36
C ASN A 169 -1.31 7.20 14.87
N PHE A 170 -0.06 6.99 14.45
CA PHE A 170 0.23 6.64 13.05
C PHE A 170 -0.12 5.19 12.72
N ASP A 171 0.07 4.25 13.65
CA ASP A 171 -0.19 2.83 13.37
C ASP A 171 -1.69 2.48 13.44
N LEU A 172 -2.41 2.96 14.45
CA LEU A 172 -3.80 2.58 14.72
C LEU A 172 -4.81 3.67 14.30
N ALA A 173 -4.65 4.89 14.81
CA ALA A 173 -5.62 5.94 14.57
C ALA A 173 -5.69 6.41 13.11
N SER A 174 -4.66 6.14 12.30
CA SER A 174 -4.67 6.42 10.87
C SER A 174 -5.83 5.73 10.13
N HIS A 175 -6.22 4.53 10.56
CA HIS A 175 -7.39 3.84 10.04
C HIS A 175 -8.69 4.56 10.41
N ASP A 176 -8.84 4.98 11.68
CA ASP A 176 -10.05 5.65 12.15
C ASP A 176 -10.21 7.00 11.47
N LEU A 177 -9.12 7.77 11.36
CA LEU A 177 -9.12 9.03 10.63
C LEU A 177 -9.51 8.85 9.15
N SER A 178 -9.07 7.75 8.52
CA SER A 178 -9.46 7.44 7.14
C SER A 178 -10.95 7.14 7.02
N LEU A 179 -11.54 6.45 8.01
CA LEU A 179 -12.97 6.15 8.06
C LEU A 179 -13.82 7.41 8.31
N LEU A 180 -13.39 8.25 9.25
CA LEU A 180 -14.10 9.51 9.54
C LEU A 180 -14.11 10.48 8.36
N LYS A 181 -13.10 10.41 7.51
CA LYS A 181 -13.03 11.23 6.28
C LYS A 181 -13.80 10.62 5.11
N TYR A 182 -14.06 9.33 5.13
CA TYR A 182 -14.77 8.61 4.07
C TYR A 182 -16.24 8.96 3.99
#